data_921270adf24fbe5d8f7fa769715a5f50
#
_entry.id   921270adf24fbe5d8f7fa769715a5f50
#
_cell.length_a   1.000
_cell.length_b   1.000
_cell.length_c   1.000
_cell.angle_alpha   90.00
_cell.angle_beta   90.00
_cell.angle_gamma   90.00
#
_symmetry.space_group_name_H-M   'P 1'
#
loop_
_entity.id
_entity.type
_entity.pdbx_description
1 polymer ?
#
loop_
_entity_poly.entity_id
_entity_poly.type
_entity_poly.pdbx_seq_one_letter_code
_entity_poly.pdbx_strand_id
1 'polypeptide(L)'
;MRPSAPTRHDTTAVLRRRKLPAALALLAASTCLLLASCASTLPPPGVTAVTPFDVQRYAGRWYELARLDHSFERGMTDVSATYTVQDDGSVRVVNRGYMPATGQWREAVGKALFTQAPTIGSLKVSFFGPFYGGYHVAALDPDYRWALVLGPDTSYAWILARSKHLPTPERDAIAAQAQALGVDTSALIWVTHTHTPPAKAPIKSASLD
;
A
#
# COMPACT_ATOMS: atom_id res chain seq x y z
N MET A 1 35.59 -84.00 33.20
CA MET A 1 35.97 -82.65 32.74
C MET A 1 34.89 -82.13 31.81
N ARG A 2 34.12 -81.15 32.24
CA ARG A 2 33.14 -80.45 31.39
C ARG A 2 33.65 -79.05 31.11
N PRO A 3 33.66 -78.54 29.90
CA PRO A 3 33.96 -77.15 29.63
C PRO A 3 32.76 -76.29 29.82
N SER A 4 32.97 -75.13 30.43
CA SER A 4 32.03 -74.10 30.75
C SER A 4 31.59 -73.29 29.47
N ALA A 5 30.31 -72.95 29.36
CA ALA A 5 29.77 -72.10 28.31
C ALA A 5 30.04 -70.60 28.56
N PRO A 6 30.24 -69.76 27.54
CA PRO A 6 30.43 -68.35 27.74
C PRO A 6 29.09 -67.60 27.86
N THR A 7 29.04 -66.68 28.81
CA THR A 7 27.91 -65.79 29.11
C THR A 7 27.79 -64.71 28.01
N ARG A 8 26.60 -64.61 27.39
CA ARG A 8 26.24 -63.48 26.48
C ARG A 8 25.88 -62.26 27.32
N HIS A 9 26.62 -61.17 27.13
CA HIS A 9 26.20 -59.86 27.59
C HIS A 9 25.28 -59.24 26.55
N ASP A 10 24.01 -59.08 26.95
CA ASP A 10 22.98 -58.39 26.17
C ASP A 10 23.09 -56.89 26.45
N THR A 11 23.63 -56.12 25.49
CA THR A 11 23.77 -54.67 25.59
C THR A 11 22.59 -54.02 24.86
N THR A 12 21.45 -53.94 25.52
CA THR A 12 20.31 -53.14 25.03
C THR A 12 20.63 -51.67 25.20
N ALA A 13 21.04 -51.00 24.11
CA ALA A 13 21.20 -49.57 24.06
C ALA A 13 19.82 -48.90 24.04
N VAL A 14 19.41 -48.36 25.18
CA VAL A 14 18.21 -47.54 25.31
C VAL A 14 18.42 -46.18 24.62
N LEU A 15 17.87 -45.99 23.41
CA LEU A 15 17.81 -44.69 22.75
C LEU A 15 16.91 -43.74 23.56
N ARG A 16 17.51 -42.94 24.42
CA ARG A 16 16.83 -41.81 25.07
C ARG A 16 16.40 -40.78 24.02
N ARG A 17 15.15 -40.83 23.59
CA ARG A 17 14.54 -39.73 22.83
C ARG A 17 14.57 -38.46 23.68
N ARG A 18 15.48 -37.53 23.36
CA ARG A 18 15.46 -36.17 23.93
C ARG A 18 14.21 -35.48 23.45
N LYS A 19 13.24 -35.31 24.34
CA LYS A 19 12.09 -34.42 24.12
C LYS A 19 12.65 -33.00 24.08
N LEU A 20 12.60 -32.32 22.91
CA LEU A 20 12.89 -30.90 22.86
C LEU A 20 11.86 -30.18 23.77
N PRO A 21 12.29 -29.22 24.59
CA PRO A 21 11.36 -28.50 25.47
C PRO A 21 10.37 -27.71 24.63
N ALA A 22 9.10 -27.82 24.97
CA ALA A 22 7.97 -27.18 24.30
C ALA A 22 8.14 -25.65 24.16
N ALA A 23 8.99 -25.04 24.99
CA ALA A 23 9.38 -23.64 24.93
C ALA A 23 10.13 -23.25 23.65
N LEU A 24 10.99 -24.14 23.08
CA LEU A 24 11.67 -23.84 21.81
C LEU A 24 10.74 -23.89 20.61
N ALA A 25 9.72 -24.75 20.63
CA ALA A 25 8.72 -24.83 19.56
C ALA A 25 7.80 -23.60 19.55
N LEU A 26 7.46 -23.07 20.72
CA LEU A 26 6.65 -21.84 20.87
C LEU A 26 7.44 -20.58 20.41
N LEU A 27 8.76 -20.50 20.68
CA LEU A 27 9.57 -19.38 20.19
C LEU A 27 9.70 -19.38 18.66
N ALA A 28 9.87 -20.55 18.03
CA ALA A 28 9.95 -20.66 16.58
C ALA A 28 8.62 -20.29 15.88
N ALA A 29 7.47 -20.67 16.46
CA ALA A 29 6.15 -20.30 15.94
C ALA A 29 5.87 -18.79 16.08
N SER A 30 6.31 -18.16 17.18
CA SER A 30 6.15 -16.71 17.40
C SER A 30 6.99 -15.87 16.44
N THR A 31 8.19 -16.36 16.07
CA THR A 31 9.07 -15.64 15.11
C THR A 31 8.53 -15.69 13.67
N CYS A 32 7.82 -16.76 13.28
CA CYS A 32 7.17 -16.85 11.98
C CYS A 32 5.96 -15.90 11.82
N LEU A 33 5.25 -15.59 12.92
CA LEU A 33 4.11 -14.66 12.87
C LEU A 33 4.53 -13.18 12.71
N LEU A 34 5.75 -12.82 13.10
CA LEU A 34 6.26 -11.45 12.99
C LEU A 34 6.77 -11.06 11.60
N LEU A 35 6.92 -12.03 10.69
CA LEU A 35 7.40 -11.79 9.32
C LEU A 35 6.25 -11.54 8.31
N ALA A 36 4.98 -11.63 8.73
CA ALA A 36 3.83 -11.49 7.83
C ALA A 36 3.35 -10.04 7.64
N SER A 37 4.04 -9.03 8.18
CA SER A 37 3.68 -7.62 8.00
C SER A 37 4.51 -6.92 6.90
N CYS A 38 4.94 -7.64 5.87
CA CYS A 38 5.37 -6.99 4.63
C CYS A 38 4.12 -6.49 3.91
N ALA A 39 3.92 -5.18 3.87
CA ALA A 39 2.86 -4.61 3.04
C ALA A 39 3.00 -5.16 1.62
N SER A 40 1.95 -5.82 1.12
CA SER A 40 1.96 -6.39 -0.23
C SER A 40 2.17 -5.28 -1.25
N THR A 41 2.96 -5.53 -2.28
CA THR A 41 3.11 -4.64 -3.43
C THR A 41 2.38 -5.16 -4.66
N LEU A 42 1.61 -6.25 -4.50
CA LEU A 42 0.76 -6.83 -5.52
C LEU A 42 -0.63 -6.17 -5.49
N PRO A 43 -1.36 -6.15 -6.61
CA PRO A 43 -2.75 -5.72 -6.61
C PRO A 43 -3.63 -6.65 -5.77
N PRO A 44 -4.78 -6.18 -5.27
CA PRO A 44 -5.76 -7.02 -4.60
C PRO A 44 -6.18 -8.20 -5.49
N PRO A 45 -6.53 -9.36 -4.92
CA PRO A 45 -7.04 -10.49 -5.69
C PRO A 45 -8.22 -10.07 -6.59
N GLY A 46 -8.18 -10.46 -7.87
CA GLY A 46 -9.21 -10.12 -8.86
C GLY A 46 -9.08 -8.71 -9.46
N VAL A 47 -8.15 -7.89 -8.99
CA VAL A 47 -7.90 -6.56 -9.56
C VAL A 47 -6.77 -6.62 -10.58
N THR A 48 -7.04 -6.12 -11.78
CA THR A 48 -6.04 -5.95 -12.85
C THR A 48 -5.77 -4.47 -13.04
N ALA A 49 -4.50 -4.07 -12.96
CA ALA A 49 -4.11 -2.69 -13.25
C ALA A 49 -4.29 -2.36 -14.73
N VAL A 50 -4.66 -1.12 -15.04
CA VAL A 50 -4.91 -0.67 -16.41
C VAL A 50 -3.70 -0.85 -17.32
N THR A 51 -3.99 -1.21 -18.57
CA THR A 51 -3.02 -1.31 -19.67
C THR A 51 -3.75 -0.99 -20.98
N PRO A 52 -3.18 -0.21 -21.91
CA PRO A 52 -1.90 0.48 -21.80
C PRO A 52 -1.95 1.65 -20.80
N PHE A 53 -0.86 1.88 -20.10
CA PHE A 53 -0.66 2.99 -19.17
C PHE A 53 0.49 3.87 -19.67
N ASP A 54 0.27 5.18 -19.71
CA ASP A 54 1.28 6.17 -20.07
C ASP A 54 1.60 7.05 -18.85
N VAL A 55 2.76 6.84 -18.26
CA VAL A 55 3.20 7.57 -17.08
C VAL A 55 3.39 9.06 -17.34
N GLN A 56 3.72 9.48 -18.56
CA GLN A 56 3.90 10.88 -18.91
C GLN A 56 2.55 11.62 -18.91
N ARG A 57 1.49 10.96 -19.42
CA ARG A 57 0.12 11.47 -19.31
C ARG A 57 -0.39 11.46 -17.88
N TYR A 58 0.04 10.47 -17.08
CA TYR A 58 -0.34 10.34 -15.67
C TYR A 58 0.40 11.34 -14.77
N ALA A 59 1.58 11.81 -15.16
CA ALA A 59 2.37 12.80 -14.44
C ALA A 59 1.59 14.11 -14.21
N GLY A 60 2.08 14.93 -13.28
CA GLY A 60 1.46 16.18 -12.87
C GLY A 60 0.55 16.04 -11.66
N ARG A 61 -0.33 17.01 -11.45
CA ARG A 61 -1.17 17.09 -10.24
C ARG A 61 -2.50 16.35 -10.43
N TRP A 62 -2.87 15.64 -9.34
CA TRP A 62 -4.17 15.02 -9.14
C TRP A 62 -4.75 15.49 -7.81
N TYR A 63 -6.04 15.76 -7.78
CA TYR A 63 -6.81 16.03 -6.57
C TYR A 63 -7.46 14.74 -6.09
N GLU A 64 -7.40 14.48 -4.81
CA GLU A 64 -8.08 13.35 -4.18
C GLU A 64 -9.54 13.73 -3.94
N LEU A 65 -10.46 13.11 -4.66
CA LEU A 65 -11.91 13.39 -4.50
C LEU A 65 -12.54 12.51 -3.44
N ALA A 66 -12.08 11.27 -3.30
CA ALA A 66 -12.54 10.37 -2.25
C ALA A 66 -11.43 9.38 -1.86
N ARG A 67 -11.54 8.86 -0.64
CA ARG A 67 -10.67 7.80 -0.11
C ARG A 67 -11.39 6.96 0.92
N LEU A 68 -10.84 5.78 1.23
CA LEU A 68 -11.08 5.12 2.52
C LEU A 68 -10.21 5.74 3.62
N ASP A 69 -10.61 5.60 4.89
CA ASP A 69 -9.91 6.25 6.00
C ASP A 69 -8.58 5.56 6.34
N HIS A 70 -7.49 6.32 6.31
CA HIS A 70 -6.17 5.86 6.73
C HIS A 70 -5.52 6.85 7.70
N SER A 71 -4.77 6.33 8.67
CA SER A 71 -4.18 7.11 9.75
C SER A 71 -3.25 8.22 9.25
N PHE A 72 -2.52 7.99 8.14
CA PHE A 72 -1.55 8.96 7.60
C PHE A 72 -2.19 10.19 6.93
N GLU A 73 -3.50 10.14 6.60
CA GLU A 73 -4.22 11.27 5.98
C GLU A 73 -5.55 11.59 6.66
N ARG A 74 -5.81 10.95 7.81
CA ARG A 74 -7.05 11.13 8.58
C ARG A 74 -7.28 12.59 8.93
N GLY A 75 -8.50 13.07 8.65
CA GLY A 75 -8.92 14.43 8.93
C GLY A 75 -8.37 15.48 7.96
N MET A 76 -7.59 15.10 6.93
CA MET A 76 -7.12 16.04 5.92
C MET A 76 -8.20 16.40 4.91
N THR A 77 -8.19 17.66 4.47
CA THR A 77 -8.94 18.19 3.33
C THR A 77 -7.98 18.72 2.27
N ASP A 78 -8.47 19.13 1.12
CA ASP A 78 -7.67 19.74 0.06
C ASP A 78 -6.48 18.88 -0.37
N VAL A 79 -6.66 17.55 -0.33
CA VAL A 79 -5.59 16.59 -0.60
C VAL A 79 -5.28 16.52 -2.09
N SER A 80 -4.01 16.49 -2.41
CA SER A 80 -3.53 16.33 -3.79
C SER A 80 -2.24 15.52 -3.82
N ALA A 81 -2.03 14.80 -4.92
CA ALA A 81 -0.79 14.12 -5.26
C ALA A 81 -0.17 14.75 -6.51
N THR A 82 1.14 14.93 -6.53
CA THR A 82 1.87 15.38 -7.72
C THR A 82 2.92 14.34 -8.08
N TYR A 83 2.84 13.82 -9.30
CA TYR A 83 3.74 12.80 -9.82
C TYR A 83 4.72 13.43 -10.81
N THR A 84 6.01 13.14 -10.66
CA THR A 84 7.08 13.62 -11.56
C THR A 84 7.94 12.44 -11.96
N VAL A 85 7.98 12.13 -13.25
CA VAL A 85 8.85 11.07 -13.78
C VAL A 85 10.31 11.53 -13.66
N GLN A 86 11.17 10.64 -13.19
CA GLN A 86 12.59 10.88 -13.00
C GLN A 86 13.39 10.20 -14.11
N ASP A 87 14.63 10.63 -14.32
CA ASP A 87 15.53 10.10 -15.35
C ASP A 87 15.86 8.61 -15.13
N ASP A 88 15.80 8.14 -13.88
CA ASP A 88 15.98 6.72 -13.52
C ASP A 88 14.74 5.85 -13.76
N GLY A 89 13.69 6.40 -14.38
CA GLY A 89 12.42 5.71 -14.63
C GLY A 89 11.51 5.60 -13.40
N SER A 90 11.96 6.08 -12.24
CA SER A 90 11.09 6.16 -11.05
C SER A 90 10.15 7.36 -11.13
N VAL A 91 9.15 7.38 -10.26
CA VAL A 91 8.22 8.51 -10.15
C VAL A 91 8.34 9.12 -8.76
N ARG A 92 8.73 10.40 -8.70
CA ARG A 92 8.65 11.18 -7.47
C ARG A 92 7.20 11.52 -7.19
N VAL A 93 6.77 11.26 -5.95
CA VAL A 93 5.40 11.51 -5.48
C VAL A 93 5.44 12.59 -4.40
N VAL A 94 4.62 13.62 -4.54
CA VAL A 94 4.44 14.63 -3.50
C VAL A 94 2.97 14.67 -3.13
N ASN A 95 2.63 14.13 -1.97
CA ASN A 95 1.31 14.26 -1.40
C ASN A 95 1.23 15.48 -0.53
N ARG A 96 0.12 16.22 -0.64
CA ARG A 96 -0.12 17.46 0.07
C ARG A 96 -1.57 17.50 0.56
N GLY A 97 -1.79 17.88 1.83
CA GLY A 97 -3.13 18.01 2.38
C GLY A 97 -3.18 19.10 3.45
N TYR A 98 -4.35 19.67 3.64
CA TYR A 98 -4.62 20.65 4.69
C TYR A 98 -5.23 19.93 5.91
N MET A 99 -4.71 20.24 7.10
CA MET A 99 -5.20 19.73 8.37
C MET A 99 -6.04 20.81 9.06
N PRO A 100 -7.38 20.79 8.97
CA PRO A 100 -8.25 21.82 9.58
C PRO A 100 -8.05 21.96 11.07
N ALA A 101 -7.82 20.86 11.78
CA ALA A 101 -7.62 20.86 13.24
C ALA A 101 -6.42 21.73 13.72
N THR A 102 -5.42 21.94 12.85
CA THR A 102 -4.22 22.73 13.17
C THR A 102 -4.04 23.94 12.26
N GLY A 103 -4.88 24.11 11.23
CA GLY A 103 -4.73 25.18 10.24
C GLY A 103 -3.46 25.05 9.39
N GLN A 104 -2.89 23.85 9.25
CA GLN A 104 -1.58 23.66 8.62
C GLN A 104 -1.66 22.76 7.39
N TRP A 105 -0.85 23.08 6.38
CA TRP A 105 -0.57 22.20 5.28
C TRP A 105 0.50 21.19 5.68
N ARG A 106 0.28 19.92 5.31
CA ARG A 106 1.26 18.84 5.43
C ARG A 106 1.69 18.39 4.06
N GLU A 107 2.92 17.93 3.96
CA GLU A 107 3.49 17.39 2.73
C GLU A 107 4.29 16.13 3.06
N ALA A 108 4.14 15.11 2.22
CA ALA A 108 4.96 13.91 2.24
C ALA A 108 5.54 13.68 0.85
N VAL A 109 6.85 13.36 0.80
CA VAL A 109 7.57 13.09 -0.44
C VAL A 109 7.94 11.63 -0.47
N GLY A 110 7.54 10.95 -1.54
CA GLY A 110 7.79 9.54 -1.75
C GLY A 110 8.39 9.24 -3.12
N LYS A 111 8.78 7.98 -3.29
CA LYS A 111 9.27 7.42 -4.55
C LYS A 111 8.42 6.22 -4.93
N ALA A 112 7.92 6.21 -6.16
CA ALA A 112 7.21 5.08 -6.73
C ALA A 112 8.07 4.41 -7.80
N LEU A 113 7.97 3.07 -7.87
CA LEU A 113 8.65 2.21 -8.82
C LEU A 113 7.62 1.31 -9.48
N PHE A 114 7.74 1.07 -10.77
CA PHE A 114 6.92 0.07 -11.44
C PHE A 114 7.21 -1.33 -10.90
N THR A 115 6.16 -2.11 -10.68
CA THR A 115 6.27 -3.52 -10.26
C THR A 115 6.32 -4.47 -11.45
N GLN A 116 5.94 -3.98 -12.63
CA GLN A 116 5.88 -4.67 -13.91
C GLN A 116 6.37 -3.72 -15.02
N ALA A 117 6.03 -4.02 -16.28
CA ALA A 117 6.33 -3.13 -17.40
C ALA A 117 5.72 -1.72 -17.16
N PRO A 118 6.41 -0.63 -17.56
CA PRO A 118 5.94 0.73 -17.33
C PRO A 118 4.65 1.09 -18.10
N THR A 119 4.22 0.21 -19.00
CA THR A 119 2.93 0.28 -19.71
C THR A 119 1.76 -0.31 -18.92
N ILE A 120 1.99 -0.78 -17.70
CA ILE A 120 0.98 -1.29 -16.77
C ILE A 120 0.91 -0.34 -15.58
N GLY A 121 -0.29 0.12 -15.21
CA GLY A 121 -0.52 1.06 -14.12
C GLY A 121 -0.33 0.44 -12.72
N SER A 122 0.74 -0.35 -12.53
CA SER A 122 1.03 -1.08 -11.29
C SER A 122 2.39 -0.65 -10.75
N LEU A 123 2.37 0.04 -9.62
CA LEU A 123 3.55 0.57 -8.94
C LEU A 123 3.58 0.11 -7.48
N LYS A 124 4.72 0.32 -6.86
CA LYS A 124 4.90 0.32 -5.40
C LYS A 124 5.42 1.68 -4.98
N VAL A 125 4.89 2.23 -3.90
CA VAL A 125 5.26 3.55 -3.39
C VAL A 125 5.82 3.46 -1.99
N SER A 126 6.87 4.23 -1.73
CA SER A 126 7.46 4.40 -0.40
C SER A 126 7.56 5.87 -0.06
N PHE A 127 7.11 6.22 1.14
CA PHE A 127 7.37 7.50 1.80
C PHE A 127 8.43 7.35 2.90
N PHE A 128 8.74 6.11 3.29
CA PHE A 128 9.72 5.76 4.32
C PHE A 128 10.41 4.47 3.89
N GLY A 129 11.60 4.58 3.29
CA GLY A 129 12.37 3.39 2.93
C GLY A 129 12.78 2.59 4.18
N PRO A 130 12.83 1.26 4.12
CA PRO A 130 12.70 0.42 2.94
C PRO A 130 11.26 -0.08 2.64
N PHE A 131 10.24 0.43 3.33
CA PHE A 131 8.86 -0.08 3.25
C PHE A 131 8.14 0.48 2.02
N TYR A 132 7.50 -0.42 1.26
CA TYR A 132 6.72 -0.09 0.08
C TYR A 132 5.30 -0.63 0.21
N GLY A 133 4.31 0.17 -0.17
CA GLY A 133 2.91 -0.25 -0.37
C GLY A 133 2.58 -0.36 -1.86
N GLY A 134 1.61 -1.22 -2.20
CA GLY A 134 1.06 -1.33 -3.55
C GLY A 134 0.31 -0.06 -3.95
N TYR A 135 0.38 0.29 -5.23
CA TYR A 135 -0.34 1.39 -5.87
C TYR A 135 -0.75 0.95 -7.27
N HIS A 136 -2.02 0.66 -7.45
CA HIS A 136 -2.52 0.06 -8.67
C HIS A 136 -3.66 0.90 -9.25
N VAL A 137 -3.46 1.44 -10.43
CA VAL A 137 -4.50 2.14 -11.17
C VAL A 137 -5.47 1.09 -11.69
N ALA A 138 -6.59 0.89 -10.99
CA ALA A 138 -7.58 -0.14 -11.29
C ALA A 138 -8.56 0.27 -12.39
N ALA A 139 -8.82 1.60 -12.50
CA ALA A 139 -9.56 2.18 -13.61
C ALA A 139 -9.01 3.57 -13.91
N LEU A 140 -9.08 3.98 -15.17
CA LEU A 140 -8.54 5.25 -15.65
C LEU A 140 -9.39 5.78 -16.80
N ASP A 141 -9.74 7.05 -16.72
CA ASP A 141 -10.39 7.75 -17.83
C ASP A 141 -9.50 7.76 -19.07
N PRO A 142 -10.03 7.50 -20.28
CA PRO A 142 -9.22 7.50 -21.50
C PRO A 142 -8.45 8.80 -21.75
N ASP A 143 -8.99 9.93 -21.29
CA ASP A 143 -8.37 11.25 -21.37
C ASP A 143 -7.57 11.61 -20.11
N TYR A 144 -7.39 10.65 -19.16
CA TYR A 144 -6.66 10.84 -17.92
C TYR A 144 -7.25 11.94 -17.02
N ARG A 145 -8.57 12.11 -17.03
CA ARG A 145 -9.26 13.10 -16.20
C ARG A 145 -9.50 12.63 -14.77
N TRP A 146 -9.72 11.31 -14.60
CA TRP A 146 -9.86 10.68 -13.29
C TRP A 146 -9.20 9.29 -13.27
N ALA A 147 -8.89 8.81 -12.07
CA ALA A 147 -8.34 7.49 -11.82
C ALA A 147 -8.93 6.89 -10.54
N LEU A 148 -9.24 5.59 -10.56
CA LEU A 148 -9.49 4.77 -9.39
C LEU A 148 -8.20 4.03 -9.05
N VAL A 149 -7.68 4.26 -7.85
CA VAL A 149 -6.44 3.65 -7.38
C VAL A 149 -6.73 2.76 -6.20
N LEU A 150 -6.17 1.55 -6.21
CA LEU A 150 -6.21 0.62 -5.09
C LEU A 150 -4.80 0.35 -4.56
N GLY A 151 -4.72 0.10 -3.26
CA GLY A 151 -3.51 -0.32 -2.58
C GLY A 151 -3.28 -1.83 -2.66
N PRO A 152 -2.62 -2.43 -1.65
CA PRO A 152 -2.35 -3.86 -1.60
C PRO A 152 -3.60 -4.72 -1.38
N ASP A 153 -4.68 -4.12 -0.90
CA ASP A 153 -5.99 -4.73 -0.71
C ASP A 153 -7.10 -3.67 -0.89
N THR A 154 -8.37 -4.10 -0.85
CA THR A 154 -9.53 -3.25 -1.11
C THR A 154 -9.89 -2.31 0.05
N SER A 155 -9.19 -2.38 1.18
CA SER A 155 -9.31 -1.37 2.25
C SER A 155 -8.55 -0.08 1.92
N TYR A 156 -7.68 -0.10 0.91
CA TYR A 156 -6.94 1.06 0.41
C TYR A 156 -7.50 1.46 -0.95
N ALA A 157 -8.28 2.54 -0.99
CA ALA A 157 -8.88 3.03 -2.23
C ALA A 157 -8.90 4.56 -2.28
N TRP A 158 -8.60 5.10 -3.47
CA TRP A 158 -8.64 6.53 -3.75
C TRP A 158 -9.30 6.78 -5.10
N ILE A 159 -10.13 7.82 -5.16
CA ILE A 159 -10.62 8.40 -6.42
C ILE A 159 -9.87 9.72 -6.62
N LEU A 160 -9.06 9.77 -7.66
CA LEU A 160 -8.25 10.93 -8.03
C LEU A 160 -8.82 11.58 -9.28
N ALA A 161 -8.72 12.92 -9.38
CA ALA A 161 -9.10 13.64 -10.59
C ALA A 161 -8.17 14.83 -10.88
N ARG A 162 -8.17 15.27 -12.15
CA ARG A 162 -7.48 16.51 -12.57
C ARG A 162 -8.19 17.76 -12.10
N SER A 163 -9.48 17.67 -11.83
CA SER A 163 -10.30 18.74 -11.27
C SER A 163 -10.66 18.46 -9.82
N LYS A 164 -10.85 19.50 -9.02
CA LYS A 164 -11.36 19.39 -7.64
C LYS A 164 -12.82 18.91 -7.58
N HIS A 165 -13.49 18.86 -8.70
CA HIS A 165 -14.89 18.45 -8.82
C HIS A 165 -15.08 17.59 -10.07
N LEU A 166 -15.90 16.55 -9.93
CA LEU A 166 -16.46 15.78 -11.04
C LEU A 166 -18.00 15.86 -10.96
N PRO A 167 -18.70 15.77 -12.09
CA PRO A 167 -20.16 15.65 -12.10
C PRO A 167 -20.63 14.44 -11.28
N THR A 168 -21.76 14.57 -10.59
CA THR A 168 -22.30 13.49 -9.76
C THR A 168 -22.44 12.15 -10.50
N PRO A 169 -22.99 12.10 -11.74
CA PRO A 169 -23.10 10.83 -12.46
C PRO A 169 -21.74 10.16 -12.72
N GLU A 170 -20.67 10.94 -12.96
CA GLU A 170 -19.33 10.41 -13.18
C GLU A 170 -18.74 9.87 -11.86
N ARG A 171 -18.93 10.59 -10.75
CA ARG A 171 -18.55 10.14 -9.40
C ARG A 171 -19.23 8.82 -9.02
N ASP A 172 -20.54 8.74 -9.27
CA ASP A 172 -21.34 7.55 -8.95
C ASP A 172 -20.90 6.35 -9.81
N ALA A 173 -20.57 6.58 -11.08
CA ALA A 173 -20.06 5.53 -11.96
C ALA A 173 -18.68 5.02 -11.51
N ILE A 174 -17.78 5.89 -11.04
CA ILE A 174 -16.47 5.49 -10.50
C ILE A 174 -16.66 4.72 -9.19
N ALA A 175 -17.55 5.19 -8.30
CA ALA A 175 -17.86 4.49 -7.05
C ALA A 175 -18.46 3.10 -7.32
N ALA A 176 -19.33 2.95 -8.32
CA ALA A 176 -19.87 1.65 -8.72
C ALA A 176 -18.76 0.70 -9.23
N GLN A 177 -17.79 1.21 -9.99
CA GLN A 177 -16.62 0.42 -10.40
C GLN A 177 -15.78 -0.02 -9.18
N ALA A 178 -15.54 0.88 -8.22
CA ALA A 178 -14.84 0.54 -6.99
C ALA A 178 -15.57 -0.55 -6.20
N GLN A 179 -16.90 -0.45 -6.06
CA GLN A 179 -17.74 -1.46 -5.41
C GLN A 179 -17.65 -2.82 -6.11
N ALA A 180 -17.67 -2.85 -7.43
CA ALA A 180 -17.53 -4.08 -8.21
C ALA A 180 -16.17 -4.76 -8.01
N LEU A 181 -15.13 -4.01 -7.62
CA LEU A 181 -13.80 -4.50 -7.26
C LEU A 181 -13.68 -4.87 -5.77
N GLY A 182 -14.78 -4.79 -4.99
CA GLY A 182 -14.82 -5.20 -3.59
C GLY A 182 -14.47 -4.08 -2.59
N VAL A 183 -14.43 -2.83 -3.02
CA VAL A 183 -14.25 -1.67 -2.12
C VAL A 183 -15.57 -1.39 -1.38
N ASP A 184 -15.51 -1.19 -0.06
CA ASP A 184 -16.65 -0.69 0.71
C ASP A 184 -16.88 0.81 0.41
N THR A 185 -17.68 1.08 -0.60
CA THR A 185 -17.96 2.45 -1.04
C THR A 185 -18.84 3.24 -0.08
N SER A 186 -19.52 2.57 0.87
CA SER A 186 -20.28 3.23 1.93
C SER A 186 -19.38 3.93 2.94
N ALA A 187 -18.12 3.48 3.07
CA ALA A 187 -17.09 4.06 3.92
C ALA A 187 -16.25 5.15 3.22
N LEU A 188 -16.52 5.48 1.96
CA LEU A 188 -15.76 6.51 1.24
C LEU A 188 -15.96 7.89 1.88
N ILE A 189 -14.85 8.52 2.21
CA ILE A 189 -14.78 9.92 2.64
C ILE A 189 -14.61 10.78 1.40
N TRP A 190 -15.62 11.62 1.09
CA TRP A 190 -15.52 12.60 0.01
C TRP A 190 -14.76 13.83 0.50
N VAL A 191 -13.62 14.11 -0.13
CA VAL A 191 -12.69 15.16 0.29
C VAL A 191 -13.17 16.53 -0.19
N THR A 192 -13.24 17.49 0.73
CA THR A 192 -13.55 18.88 0.39
C THR A 192 -12.32 19.64 -0.08
N HIS A 193 -12.50 20.57 -1.02
CA HIS A 193 -11.45 21.37 -1.64
C HIS A 193 -11.78 22.86 -1.56
N THR A 194 -11.59 23.47 -0.39
CA THR A 194 -11.95 24.87 -0.11
C THR A 194 -10.74 25.78 0.13
N HIS A 195 -9.58 25.20 0.46
CA HIS A 195 -8.37 25.96 0.74
C HIS A 195 -7.45 25.95 -0.49
N THR A 196 -6.66 27.02 -0.61
CA THR A 196 -5.58 27.12 -1.58
C THR A 196 -4.26 27.10 -0.83
N PRO A 197 -3.32 26.18 -1.16
CA PRO A 197 -2.02 26.19 -0.52
C PRO A 197 -1.30 27.50 -0.85
N PRO A 198 -0.57 28.09 0.13
CA PRO A 198 0.26 29.25 -0.13
C PRO A 198 1.31 28.89 -1.20
N ALA A 199 1.66 29.86 -2.04
CA ALA A 199 2.59 29.69 -3.16
C ALA A 199 3.96 29.14 -2.71
N LYS A 200 4.33 29.33 -1.45
CA LYS A 200 5.55 28.83 -0.81
C LYS A 200 5.25 28.44 0.64
N ALA A 201 4.60 27.31 0.85
CA ALA A 201 4.41 26.79 2.20
C ALA A 201 5.75 26.29 2.76
N PRO A 202 6.10 26.60 4.01
CA PRO A 202 7.25 25.98 4.66
C PRO A 202 6.99 24.47 4.76
N ILE A 203 7.94 23.68 4.23
CA ILE A 203 7.91 22.23 4.29
C ILE A 203 8.28 21.85 5.73
N LYS A 204 7.29 21.44 6.52
CA LYS A 204 7.58 20.62 7.70
C LYS A 204 7.59 19.16 7.22
N SER A 205 8.78 18.59 7.08
CA SER A 205 8.92 17.14 6.97
C SER A 205 8.27 16.54 8.22
N ALA A 206 7.32 15.63 8.02
CA ALA A 206 6.81 14.85 9.11
C ALA A 206 7.93 13.92 9.58
N SER A 207 8.63 14.27 10.68
CA SER A 207 9.29 13.29 11.50
C SER A 207 8.19 12.49 12.16
N LEU A 208 8.19 11.20 11.92
CA LEU A 208 7.39 10.26 12.69
C LEU A 208 8.12 10.03 14.01
N ASP A 209 7.52 10.52 15.09
CA ASP A 209 7.72 10.00 16.43
C ASP A 209 6.83 8.77 16.63
#